data_16ac1640e85decc8f65d9ff0516bd972
#
_entry.id   16ac1640e85decc8f65d9ff0516bd972
#
_cell.length_a   1.000
_cell.length_b   1.000
_cell.length_c   1.000
_cell.angle_alpha   90.00
_cell.angle_beta   90.00
_cell.angle_gamma   90.00
#
_symmetry.space_group_name_H-M   'P 1'
#
loop_
_entity.id
_entity.type
_entity.pdbx_description
1 polymer ?
#
loop_
_entity_poly.entity_id
_entity_poly.type
_entity_poly.pdbx_seq_one_letter_code
_entity_poly.pdbx_strand_id
1 'polypeptide(L)'
;MAKEAAAAAPEPQEQWHGAAEARLPSTPASAAWPHLASFGALHRYLPGIDVCELAPGAADDGRPGCVRYVASLAPGTGEVATWAREELLELDHAARRLAYAVVGSNMGFGRYVATMTILPEESPEPEEAGACRLVWAFECEPVQGWSRDGLVGYLDGAVKGMAARIEQAVAAGAGANAGGDLVAA
;
A
#
# COMPACT_ATOMS: atom_id res chain seq x y z
N MET A 1 -2.94 -57.84 -6.53
CA MET A 1 -3.05 -56.67 -7.43
C MET A 1 -3.56 -55.52 -6.60
N ALA A 2 -2.65 -54.68 -6.15
CA ALA A 2 -2.99 -53.46 -5.39
C ALA A 2 -3.40 -52.38 -6.39
N LYS A 3 -4.61 -51.86 -6.26
CA LYS A 3 -5.15 -50.76 -7.06
C LYS A 3 -4.62 -49.47 -6.46
N GLU A 4 -3.66 -48.88 -7.14
CA GLU A 4 -3.10 -47.58 -6.81
C GLU A 4 -4.20 -46.51 -6.95
N ALA A 5 -4.60 -45.90 -5.85
CA ALA A 5 -5.54 -44.80 -5.85
C ALA A 5 -4.79 -43.57 -6.36
N ALA A 6 -5.13 -43.15 -7.57
CA ALA A 6 -4.67 -41.88 -8.10
C ALA A 6 -5.16 -40.73 -7.18
N ALA A 7 -4.22 -40.00 -6.58
CA ALA A 7 -4.53 -38.81 -5.84
C ALA A 7 -5.19 -37.80 -6.79
N ALA A 8 -6.42 -37.38 -6.45
CA ALA A 8 -7.11 -36.33 -7.19
C ALA A 8 -6.27 -35.06 -7.13
N ALA A 9 -6.08 -34.42 -8.28
CA ALA A 9 -5.45 -33.09 -8.34
C ALA A 9 -6.25 -32.11 -7.46
N PRO A 10 -5.58 -31.23 -6.70
CA PRO A 10 -6.28 -30.24 -5.89
C PRO A 10 -7.18 -29.40 -6.81
N GLU A 11 -8.41 -29.20 -6.38
CA GLU A 11 -9.36 -28.31 -7.07
C GLU A 11 -8.76 -26.92 -7.16
N PRO A 12 -8.96 -26.17 -8.26
CA PRO A 12 -8.49 -24.79 -8.35
C PRO A 12 -9.14 -23.97 -7.24
N GLN A 13 -8.33 -23.47 -6.31
CA GLN A 13 -8.81 -22.61 -5.24
C GLN A 13 -9.32 -21.31 -5.86
N GLU A 14 -10.50 -20.87 -5.43
CA GLU A 14 -11.06 -19.58 -5.84
C GLU A 14 -10.07 -18.47 -5.50
N GLN A 15 -9.77 -17.61 -6.48
CA GLN A 15 -8.91 -16.44 -6.28
C GLN A 15 -9.71 -15.17 -6.55
N TRP A 16 -9.56 -14.21 -5.65
CA TRP A 16 -10.12 -12.88 -5.81
C TRP A 16 -9.06 -11.93 -6.39
N HIS A 17 -9.49 -11.15 -7.36
CA HIS A 17 -8.71 -10.05 -7.93
C HIS A 17 -9.53 -8.78 -7.86
N GLY A 18 -8.87 -7.67 -7.62
CA GLY A 18 -9.50 -6.37 -7.62
C GLY A 18 -8.48 -5.25 -7.63
N ALA A 19 -8.96 -4.05 -7.89
CA ALA A 19 -8.19 -2.83 -7.81
C ALA A 19 -9.07 -1.67 -7.40
N ALA A 20 -8.46 -0.70 -6.74
CA ALA A 20 -9.03 0.61 -6.46
C ALA A 20 -8.02 1.68 -6.84
N GLU A 21 -8.49 2.86 -7.21
CA GLU A 21 -7.62 3.96 -7.61
C GLU A 21 -8.12 5.30 -7.07
N ALA A 22 -7.18 6.22 -6.87
CA ALA A 22 -7.48 7.59 -6.51
C ALA A 22 -6.59 8.57 -7.27
N ARG A 23 -7.16 9.68 -7.69
CA ARG A 23 -6.46 10.76 -8.37
C ARG A 23 -5.80 11.69 -7.36
N LEU A 24 -4.59 12.16 -7.68
CA LEU A 24 -3.86 13.23 -7.01
C LEU A 24 -3.79 14.40 -8.01
N PRO A 25 -4.79 15.30 -8.02
CA PRO A 25 -4.93 16.30 -9.09
C PRO A 25 -3.87 17.39 -9.09
N SER A 26 -3.19 17.59 -7.96
CA SER A 26 -2.21 18.67 -7.77
C SER A 26 -0.80 18.14 -7.43
N THR A 27 -0.55 16.86 -7.67
CA THR A 27 0.70 16.20 -7.27
C THR A 27 1.29 15.40 -8.42
N PRO A 28 2.46 15.76 -8.93
CA PRO A 28 3.13 14.95 -9.94
C PRO A 28 3.61 13.62 -9.39
N ALA A 29 3.69 12.60 -10.24
CA ALA A 29 4.08 11.25 -9.85
C ALA A 29 5.45 11.18 -9.17
N SER A 30 6.39 12.03 -9.58
CA SER A 30 7.72 12.14 -8.98
C SER A 30 7.69 12.64 -7.54
N ALA A 31 6.76 13.52 -7.20
CA ALA A 31 6.57 14.03 -5.83
C ALA A 31 5.76 13.06 -4.95
N ALA A 32 4.79 12.34 -5.51
CA ALA A 32 3.99 11.36 -4.78
C ALA A 32 4.77 10.07 -4.44
N TRP A 33 5.60 9.61 -5.35
CA TRP A 33 6.28 8.32 -5.24
C TRP A 33 7.14 8.15 -3.98
N PRO A 34 7.99 9.09 -3.52
CA PRO A 34 8.78 8.93 -2.31
C PRO A 34 7.95 8.62 -1.06
N HIS A 35 6.72 9.13 -0.98
CA HIS A 35 5.82 8.87 0.13
C HIS A 35 5.29 7.45 0.12
N LEU A 36 4.95 6.91 -1.06
CA LEU A 36 4.53 5.53 -1.22
C LEU A 36 5.68 4.55 -1.06
N ALA A 37 6.86 4.88 -1.57
CA ALA A 37 8.06 4.05 -1.53
C ALA A 37 8.61 3.83 -0.10
N SER A 38 8.25 4.71 0.84
CA SER A 38 8.63 4.58 2.25
C SER A 38 7.84 3.46 2.93
N PHE A 39 8.25 2.22 2.72
CA PHE A 39 7.53 1.02 3.16
C PHE A 39 7.26 1.00 4.68
N GLY A 40 8.20 1.45 5.50
CA GLY A 40 8.06 1.57 6.94
C GLY A 40 7.22 2.75 7.44
N ALA A 41 6.67 3.58 6.55
CA ALA A 41 5.96 4.81 6.91
C ALA A 41 4.46 4.81 6.56
N LEU A 42 3.86 3.64 6.32
CA LEU A 42 2.47 3.51 5.86
C LEU A 42 1.47 4.24 6.76
N HIS A 43 1.66 4.20 8.09
CA HIS A 43 0.79 4.87 9.08
C HIS A 43 0.64 6.39 8.86
N ARG A 44 1.58 7.01 8.15
CA ARG A 44 1.51 8.44 7.83
C ARG A 44 0.47 8.74 6.77
N TYR A 45 0.24 7.78 5.88
CA TYR A 45 -0.58 7.98 4.68
C TYR A 45 -1.85 7.15 4.68
N LEU A 46 -1.85 5.92 5.19
CA LEU A 46 -3.04 5.08 5.22
C LEU A 46 -3.91 5.41 6.45
N PRO A 47 -5.14 5.94 6.25
CA PRO A 47 -6.06 6.15 7.34
C PRO A 47 -6.41 4.84 8.06
N GLY A 48 -6.50 4.89 9.39
CA GLY A 48 -6.86 3.73 10.21
C GLY A 48 -5.70 2.80 10.56
N ILE A 49 -4.48 3.10 10.09
CA ILE A 49 -3.25 2.46 10.59
C ILE A 49 -2.58 3.41 11.58
N ASP A 50 -2.46 2.96 12.82
CA ASP A 50 -1.88 3.72 13.92
C ASP A 50 -0.40 3.37 14.16
N VAL A 51 -0.03 2.12 13.86
CA VAL A 51 1.32 1.58 14.05
C VAL A 51 1.86 1.06 12.73
N CYS A 52 3.10 1.40 12.41
CA CYS A 52 3.86 0.80 11.31
C CYS A 52 5.32 0.73 11.71
N GLU A 53 5.84 -0.47 11.90
CA GLU A 53 7.19 -0.73 12.38
C GLU A 53 7.86 -1.81 11.52
N LEU A 54 9.15 -1.64 11.25
CA LEU A 54 9.93 -2.69 10.61
C LEU A 54 10.22 -3.82 11.62
N ALA A 55 10.13 -5.05 11.17
CA ALA A 55 10.44 -6.21 12.01
C ALA A 55 11.92 -6.16 12.47
N PRO A 56 12.22 -6.55 13.72
CA PRO A 56 13.58 -6.59 14.22
C PRO A 56 14.47 -7.44 13.31
N GLY A 57 15.64 -6.90 12.93
CA GLY A 57 16.58 -7.57 12.03
C GLY A 57 16.16 -7.59 10.56
N ALA A 58 15.07 -6.92 10.20
CA ALA A 58 14.69 -6.72 8.82
C ALA A 58 15.83 -6.03 8.06
N ALA A 59 15.98 -6.41 6.79
CA ALA A 59 16.79 -5.63 5.86
C ALA A 59 16.31 -4.16 5.86
N ASP A 60 17.18 -3.25 5.45
CA ASP A 60 16.85 -1.83 5.34
C ASP A 60 15.49 -1.62 4.66
N ASP A 61 14.76 -0.60 5.14
CA ASP A 61 13.53 -0.15 4.51
C ASP A 61 13.71 0.00 2.99
N GLY A 62 12.81 -0.62 2.23
CA GLY A 62 12.86 -0.56 0.77
C GLY A 62 13.62 -1.69 0.07
N ARG A 63 14.07 -2.72 0.76
CA ARG A 63 14.61 -3.94 0.11
C ARG A 63 13.59 -5.08 0.13
N PRO A 64 13.42 -5.82 -0.98
CA PRO A 64 12.66 -7.06 -0.98
C PRO A 64 13.09 -8.00 0.14
N GLY A 65 12.11 -8.62 0.82
CA GLY A 65 12.31 -9.40 2.04
C GLY A 65 12.20 -8.57 3.33
N CYS A 66 12.12 -7.23 3.24
CA CYS A 66 11.80 -6.38 4.39
C CYS A 66 10.37 -6.66 4.86
N VAL A 67 10.18 -6.87 6.15
CA VAL A 67 8.86 -7.11 6.76
C VAL A 67 8.49 -5.94 7.65
N ARG A 68 7.28 -5.39 7.45
CA ARG A 68 6.67 -4.42 8.36
C ARG A 68 5.53 -5.03 9.15
N TYR A 69 5.35 -4.57 10.37
CA TYR A 69 4.16 -4.80 11.18
C TYR A 69 3.29 -3.55 11.12
N VAL A 70 2.02 -3.73 10.79
CA VAL A 70 1.03 -2.65 10.76
C VAL A 70 -0.12 -3.02 11.67
N ALA A 71 -0.69 -2.03 12.38
CA ALA A 71 -1.82 -2.27 13.27
C ALA A 71 -2.73 -1.05 13.36
N SER A 72 -4.02 -1.31 13.61
CA SER A 72 -4.98 -0.32 14.09
C SER A 72 -5.26 -0.55 15.57
N LEU A 73 -5.51 0.55 16.29
CA LEU A 73 -5.82 0.52 17.71
C LEU A 73 -7.30 0.74 17.94
N ALA A 74 -7.84 0.05 18.94
CA ALA A 74 -9.22 0.23 19.36
C ALA A 74 -9.40 1.62 19.99
N PRO A 75 -10.42 2.40 19.57
CA PRO A 75 -10.68 3.70 20.15
C PRO A 75 -10.91 3.63 21.66
N GLY A 76 -10.21 4.45 22.42
CA GLY A 76 -10.36 4.60 23.86
C GLY A 76 -9.58 3.61 24.73
N THR A 77 -9.16 2.45 24.23
CA THR A 77 -8.33 1.49 24.99
C THR A 77 -6.86 1.50 24.57
N GLY A 78 -6.58 1.84 23.30
CA GLY A 78 -5.24 1.74 22.74
C GLY A 78 -4.77 0.31 22.49
N GLU A 79 -5.66 -0.68 22.67
CA GLU A 79 -5.36 -2.09 22.37
C GLU A 79 -5.35 -2.33 20.86
N VAL A 80 -4.51 -3.27 20.41
CA VAL A 80 -4.48 -3.67 19.01
C VAL A 80 -5.79 -4.33 18.61
N ALA A 81 -6.53 -3.69 17.70
CA ALA A 81 -7.77 -4.21 17.13
C ALA A 81 -7.50 -5.12 15.93
N THR A 82 -6.75 -4.63 14.95
CA THR A 82 -6.35 -5.41 13.79
C THR A 82 -4.85 -5.25 13.54
N TRP A 83 -4.25 -6.28 12.97
CA TRP A 83 -2.83 -6.23 12.61
C TRP A 83 -2.53 -7.11 11.39
N ALA A 84 -1.47 -6.74 10.69
CA ALA A 84 -0.84 -7.56 9.66
C ALA A 84 0.69 -7.44 9.70
N ARG A 85 1.35 -8.50 9.24
CA ARG A 85 2.76 -8.49 8.84
C ARG A 85 2.80 -8.57 7.33
N GLU A 86 3.55 -7.68 6.74
CA GLU A 86 3.63 -7.52 5.29
C GLU A 86 5.08 -7.56 4.86
N GLU A 87 5.39 -8.45 3.92
CA GLU A 87 6.72 -8.61 3.33
C GLU A 87 6.79 -7.87 2.01
N LEU A 88 7.75 -6.99 1.85
CA LEU A 88 8.04 -6.31 0.59
C LEU A 88 8.60 -7.31 -0.42
N LEU A 89 7.92 -7.50 -1.54
CA LEU A 89 8.31 -8.40 -2.61
C LEU A 89 9.09 -7.67 -3.71
N GLU A 90 8.72 -6.43 -4.00
CA GLU A 90 9.28 -5.62 -5.06
C GLU A 90 9.23 -4.14 -4.70
N LEU A 91 10.27 -3.39 -5.05
CA LEU A 91 10.28 -1.93 -5.05
C LEU A 91 11.01 -1.45 -6.31
N ASP A 92 10.26 -0.96 -7.28
CA ASP A 92 10.76 -0.42 -8.55
C ASP A 92 10.56 1.09 -8.59
N HIS A 93 11.64 1.84 -8.40
CA HIS A 93 11.62 3.30 -8.43
C HIS A 93 11.38 3.87 -9.84
N ALA A 94 11.82 3.16 -10.89
CA ALA A 94 11.62 3.62 -12.26
C ALA A 94 10.16 3.46 -12.71
N ALA A 95 9.56 2.33 -12.37
CA ALA A 95 8.15 2.06 -12.63
C ALA A 95 7.21 2.69 -11.59
N ARG A 96 7.74 3.27 -10.50
CA ARG A 96 6.98 3.79 -9.37
C ARG A 96 5.97 2.75 -8.84
N ARG A 97 6.48 1.56 -8.60
CA ARG A 97 5.68 0.40 -8.20
C ARG A 97 6.31 -0.31 -7.02
N LEU A 98 5.47 -0.74 -6.10
CA LEU A 98 5.84 -1.68 -5.05
C LEU A 98 4.84 -2.84 -4.99
N ALA A 99 5.32 -4.02 -4.57
CA ALA A 99 4.47 -5.16 -4.30
C ALA A 99 4.82 -5.75 -2.93
N TYR A 100 3.81 -6.23 -2.20
CA TYR A 100 3.98 -6.87 -0.91
C TYR A 100 3.01 -8.02 -0.72
N ALA A 101 3.36 -8.95 0.16
CA ALA A 101 2.51 -10.05 0.58
C ALA A 101 2.15 -9.92 2.07
N VAL A 102 0.93 -10.29 2.45
CA VAL A 102 0.58 -10.52 3.84
C VAL A 102 1.13 -11.87 4.26
N VAL A 103 2.04 -11.87 5.24
CA VAL A 103 2.68 -13.07 5.79
C VAL A 103 2.16 -13.45 7.18
N GLY A 104 1.21 -12.69 7.71
CA GLY A 104 0.50 -12.96 8.95
C GLY A 104 -0.48 -11.86 9.29
N SER A 105 -1.64 -12.20 9.85
CA SER A 105 -2.65 -11.23 10.29
C SER A 105 -3.65 -11.86 11.24
N ASN A 106 -4.45 -11.01 11.92
CA ASN A 106 -5.65 -11.43 12.65
C ASN A 106 -6.95 -11.11 11.88
N MET A 107 -6.85 -10.75 10.59
CA MET A 107 -7.98 -10.30 9.76
C MET A 107 -8.53 -11.38 8.81
N GLY A 108 -8.08 -12.62 8.95
CA GLY A 108 -8.57 -13.73 8.12
C GLY A 108 -7.96 -13.80 6.72
N PHE A 109 -6.87 -13.08 6.46
CA PHE A 109 -6.14 -13.21 5.20
C PHE A 109 -5.40 -14.55 5.13
N GLY A 110 -5.63 -15.32 4.05
CA GLY A 110 -4.76 -16.37 3.59
C GLY A 110 -3.66 -15.77 2.70
N ARG A 111 -3.45 -16.37 1.52
CA ARG A 111 -2.54 -15.77 0.53
C ARG A 111 -3.11 -14.44 0.03
N TYR A 112 -2.39 -13.36 0.25
CA TYR A 112 -2.74 -12.02 -0.22
C TYR A 112 -1.48 -11.34 -0.75
N VAL A 113 -1.53 -10.88 -1.98
CA VAL A 113 -0.48 -10.06 -2.61
C VAL A 113 -1.11 -8.78 -3.12
N ALA A 114 -0.48 -7.67 -2.83
CA ALA A 114 -0.89 -6.37 -3.33
C ALA A 114 0.21 -5.71 -4.14
N THR A 115 -0.21 -4.92 -5.10
CA THR A 115 0.67 -4.05 -5.89
C THR A 115 0.14 -2.63 -5.82
N MET A 116 1.00 -1.68 -5.51
CA MET A 116 0.68 -0.26 -5.50
C MET A 116 1.55 0.45 -6.52
N THR A 117 0.95 1.32 -7.32
CA THR A 117 1.63 2.01 -8.42
C THR A 117 1.20 3.47 -8.47
N ILE A 118 2.15 4.37 -8.70
CA ILE A 118 1.87 5.77 -9.03
C ILE A 118 2.01 5.94 -10.54
N LEU A 119 0.90 6.25 -11.19
CA LEU A 119 0.83 6.48 -12.64
C LEU A 119 0.73 7.97 -12.92
N PRO A 120 1.65 8.56 -13.73
CA PRO A 120 1.48 9.93 -14.18
C PRO A 120 0.21 10.01 -15.06
N GLU A 121 -0.53 11.12 -14.95
CA GLU A 121 -1.56 11.43 -15.95
C GLU A 121 -0.89 12.10 -17.15
N GLU A 122 -1.31 11.71 -18.34
CA GLU A 122 -0.85 12.36 -19.57
C GLU A 122 -1.34 13.81 -19.56
N SER A 123 -0.40 14.73 -19.56
CA SER A 123 -0.65 16.17 -19.70
C SER A 123 0.20 16.69 -20.85
N PRO A 124 -0.31 17.62 -21.67
CA PRO A 124 0.52 18.31 -22.67
C PRO A 124 1.59 19.21 -22.03
N GLU A 125 1.51 19.45 -20.72
CA GLU A 125 2.48 20.21 -19.94
C GLU A 125 3.59 19.29 -19.40
N PRO A 126 4.81 19.84 -19.08
CA PRO A 126 5.91 19.05 -18.53
C PRO A 126 5.55 18.26 -17.27
N GLU A 127 6.20 17.11 -17.08
CA GLU A 127 5.99 16.15 -15.97
C GLU A 127 5.96 16.77 -14.56
N GLU A 128 6.54 17.95 -14.36
CA GLU A 128 6.61 18.63 -13.06
C GLU A 128 5.33 19.35 -12.66
N ALA A 129 4.39 19.54 -13.58
CA ALA A 129 3.12 20.23 -13.31
C ALA A 129 1.89 19.29 -13.36
N GLY A 130 2.10 17.99 -13.51
CA GLY A 130 1.04 17.01 -13.78
C GLY A 130 0.33 16.49 -12.54
N ALA A 131 -0.86 15.94 -12.77
CA ALA A 131 -1.57 15.08 -11.86
C ALA A 131 -1.04 13.64 -11.96
N CYS A 132 -1.34 12.83 -10.94
CA CYS A 132 -1.08 11.40 -11.00
C CYS A 132 -2.23 10.59 -10.40
N ARG A 133 -2.17 9.27 -10.55
CA ARG A 133 -3.09 8.32 -9.91
C ARG A 133 -2.33 7.32 -9.07
N LEU A 134 -2.84 7.06 -7.88
CA LEU A 134 -2.45 5.94 -7.04
C LEU A 134 -3.39 4.77 -7.35
N VAL A 135 -2.83 3.64 -7.75
CA VAL A 135 -3.55 2.40 -8.00
C VAL A 135 -3.12 1.37 -6.96
N TRP A 136 -4.09 0.71 -6.33
CA TRP A 136 -3.88 -0.40 -5.41
C TRP A 136 -4.62 -1.62 -5.94
N ALA A 137 -3.88 -2.57 -6.49
CA ALA A 137 -4.40 -3.85 -6.99
C ALA A 137 -4.06 -4.98 -6.02
N PHE A 138 -4.88 -6.02 -6.00
CA PHE A 138 -4.64 -7.22 -5.20
C PHE A 138 -5.03 -8.50 -5.91
N GLU A 139 -4.39 -9.58 -5.48
CA GLU A 139 -4.72 -10.97 -5.73
C GLU A 139 -4.70 -11.71 -4.40
N CYS A 140 -5.78 -12.41 -4.05
CA CYS A 140 -5.84 -13.14 -2.79
C CYS A 140 -6.77 -14.36 -2.85
N GLU A 141 -6.62 -15.25 -1.89
CA GLU A 141 -7.64 -16.23 -1.56
C GLU A 141 -8.86 -15.52 -0.94
N PRO A 142 -10.07 -16.14 -0.97
CA PRO A 142 -11.22 -15.61 -0.27
C PRO A 142 -10.89 -15.30 1.20
N VAL A 143 -11.18 -14.08 1.63
CA VAL A 143 -10.89 -13.61 2.99
C VAL A 143 -12.08 -13.91 3.89
N GLN A 144 -11.83 -14.58 5.02
CA GLN A 144 -12.88 -14.98 5.95
C GLN A 144 -13.64 -13.74 6.48
N GLY A 145 -14.97 -13.77 6.36
CA GLY A 145 -15.84 -12.68 6.81
C GLY A 145 -15.98 -11.52 5.82
N TRP A 146 -15.36 -11.61 4.63
CA TRP A 146 -15.45 -10.60 3.59
C TRP A 146 -16.11 -11.17 2.33
N SER A 147 -16.65 -10.28 1.50
CA SER A 147 -16.89 -10.52 0.10
C SER A 147 -15.81 -9.83 -0.73
N ARG A 148 -15.59 -10.30 -1.96
CA ARG A 148 -14.67 -9.64 -2.90
C ARG A 148 -15.01 -8.16 -3.08
N ASP A 149 -16.29 -7.85 -3.30
CA ASP A 149 -16.76 -6.48 -3.53
C ASP A 149 -16.64 -5.62 -2.24
N GLY A 150 -16.82 -6.23 -1.07
CA GLY A 150 -16.55 -5.58 0.22
C GLY A 150 -15.09 -5.21 0.39
N LEU A 151 -14.16 -6.09 -0.01
CA LEU A 151 -12.73 -5.81 0.02
C LEU A 151 -12.35 -4.70 -0.97
N VAL A 152 -12.89 -4.72 -2.19
CA VAL A 152 -12.69 -3.63 -3.16
C VAL A 152 -13.21 -2.30 -2.62
N GLY A 153 -14.40 -2.28 -2.01
CA GLY A 153 -14.95 -1.07 -1.41
C GLY A 153 -14.11 -0.51 -0.26
N TYR A 154 -13.55 -1.39 0.57
CA TYR A 154 -12.60 -1.00 1.62
C TYR A 154 -11.33 -0.36 1.03
N LEU A 155 -10.75 -0.98 0.01
CA LEU A 155 -9.56 -0.45 -0.68
C LEU A 155 -9.84 0.88 -1.39
N ASP A 156 -11.03 1.07 -1.93
CA ASP A 156 -11.45 2.33 -2.55
C ASP A 156 -11.43 3.49 -1.53
N GLY A 157 -11.95 3.27 -0.34
CA GLY A 157 -11.85 4.24 0.76
C GLY A 157 -10.42 4.48 1.21
N ALA A 158 -9.64 3.41 1.33
CA ALA A 158 -8.24 3.46 1.77
C ALA A 158 -7.35 4.23 0.78
N VAL A 159 -7.44 3.92 -0.52
CA VAL A 159 -6.62 4.58 -1.55
C VAL A 159 -6.95 6.07 -1.70
N LYS A 160 -8.22 6.45 -1.56
CA LYS A 160 -8.65 7.86 -1.55
C LYS A 160 -8.09 8.61 -0.35
N GLY A 161 -8.13 7.99 0.82
CA GLY A 161 -7.54 8.57 2.03
C GLY A 161 -6.03 8.72 1.95
N MET A 162 -5.34 7.74 1.36
CA MET A 162 -3.90 7.81 1.11
C MET A 162 -3.55 8.94 0.13
N ALA A 163 -4.25 9.03 -0.99
CA ALA A 163 -4.03 10.07 -1.98
C ALA A 163 -4.14 11.47 -1.37
N ALA A 164 -5.20 11.73 -0.59
CA ALA A 164 -5.38 13.00 0.08
C ALA A 164 -4.25 13.34 1.05
N ARG A 165 -3.78 12.38 1.84
CA ARG A 165 -2.66 12.59 2.79
C ARG A 165 -1.32 12.79 2.09
N ILE A 166 -1.07 12.11 0.98
CA ILE A 166 0.13 12.31 0.16
C ILE A 166 0.11 13.72 -0.43
N GLU A 167 -1.00 14.17 -1.00
CA GLU A 167 -1.11 15.55 -1.52
C GLU A 167 -0.84 16.59 -0.43
N GLN A 168 -1.41 16.42 0.76
CA GLN A 168 -1.15 17.31 1.90
C GLN A 168 0.33 17.33 2.30
N ALA A 169 1.00 16.15 2.31
CA ALA A 169 2.41 16.06 2.66
C ALA A 169 3.31 16.73 1.62
N VAL A 170 3.01 16.55 0.33
CA VAL A 170 3.75 17.21 -0.76
C VAL A 170 3.57 18.72 -0.69
N ALA A 171 2.34 19.22 -0.50
CA ALA A 171 2.07 20.66 -0.36
C ALA A 171 2.78 21.28 0.85
N ALA A 172 2.82 20.60 1.99
CA ALA A 172 3.52 21.04 3.18
C ALA A 172 5.04 21.12 2.98
N GLY A 173 5.63 20.12 2.27
CA GLY A 173 7.05 20.11 1.92
C GLY A 173 7.44 21.23 0.95
N ALA A 174 6.61 21.54 -0.02
CA ALA A 174 6.82 22.64 -0.94
C ALA A 174 6.78 24.01 -0.22
N GLY A 175 5.86 24.17 0.75
CA GLY A 175 5.78 25.40 1.55
C GLY A 175 6.99 25.64 2.47
N ALA A 176 7.58 24.56 3.00
CA ALA A 176 8.78 24.65 3.84
C ALA A 176 10.02 25.09 3.05
N ASN A 177 10.14 24.65 1.78
CA ASN A 177 11.25 25.06 0.90
C ASN A 177 11.11 26.50 0.39
N ALA A 178 9.89 27.02 0.23
CA ALA A 178 9.66 28.40 -0.20
C ALA A 178 9.93 29.44 0.90
N GLY A 179 9.89 29.01 2.17
CA GLY A 179 10.15 29.91 3.34
C GLY A 179 11.63 30.07 3.70
N GLY A 180 12.52 29.27 3.11
CA GLY A 180 13.96 29.27 3.42
C GLY A 180 14.78 30.34 2.72
N ASP A 181 14.25 31.02 1.72
CA ASP A 181 15.02 31.93 0.84
C ASP A 181 14.89 33.43 1.21
N LEU A 182 14.29 33.77 2.35
CA LEU A 182 14.03 35.16 2.78
C LEU A 182 14.87 35.65 3.97
N VAL A 183 15.97 35.00 4.31
CA VAL A 183 16.89 35.48 5.35
C VAL A 183 18.33 35.48 4.83
N ALA A 184 18.65 36.35 3.89
CA ALA A 184 20.00 36.88 3.64
C ALA A 184 19.92 38.20 2.85
N ALA A 185 19.75 39.29 3.53
CA ALA A 185 20.12 40.63 3.08
C ALA A 185 20.47 41.49 4.31
#